data_e104236ca686f2b7893d9b93f4e67a1c
#
_entry.id   e104236ca686f2b7893d9b93f4e67a1c
#
_cell.length_a   1.000
_cell.length_b   1.000
_cell.length_c   1.000
_cell.angle_alpha   90.00
_cell.angle_beta   90.00
_cell.angle_gamma   90.00
#
_symmetry.space_group_name_H-M   'P 1'
#
loop_
_entity.id
_entity.type
_entity.pdbx_description
1 polymer ?
#
loop_
_entity_poly.entity_id
_entity_poly.type
_entity_poly.pdbx_seq_one_letter_code
_entity_poly.pdbx_strand_id
1 'polypeptide(L)'
;HASTILEETGHISILNELQAEDAIEEVESAPEKETETQEAASQSLEDLGLKVEPSYDIEQVATEVASYVQTIVDDMDVEGTISSDYNRRTINLQIDTNEPGRIIGYHGKVLKALQLLAQNYLYNRYSRTFYITINVNDYVEHRAEVLQTYAQKLATRVLEEGRSQQTDPMSNSERKIIHRIISRMDGVTSYSEGDEPNRYVVVDAE
;
A
#
# COMPACT_ATOMS: atom_id res chain seq x y z
N HIS A 1 20.02 23.66 1.48
CA HIS A 1 19.96 22.71 0.33
C HIS A 1 20.26 21.26 0.73
N ALA A 2 21.14 20.96 1.68
CA ALA A 2 21.42 19.58 2.11
C ALA A 2 20.33 19.00 3.03
N SER A 3 19.69 19.82 3.87
CA SER A 3 18.58 19.40 4.73
C SER A 3 17.33 19.02 3.93
N THR A 4 17.01 19.76 2.87
CA THR A 4 15.83 19.50 2.04
C THR A 4 15.93 18.17 1.27
N ILE A 5 17.14 17.82 0.80
CA ILE A 5 17.39 16.55 0.07
C ILE A 5 17.31 15.34 1.01
N LEU A 6 17.71 15.49 2.28
CA LEU A 6 17.61 14.43 3.28
C LEU A 6 16.16 14.19 3.73
N GLU A 7 15.34 15.24 3.77
CA GLU A 7 13.90 15.13 4.06
C GLU A 7 13.14 14.45 2.91
N GLU A 8 13.43 14.81 1.65
CA GLU A 8 12.82 14.19 0.47
C GLU A 8 13.19 12.71 0.32
N THR A 9 14.46 12.35 0.52
CA THR A 9 14.88 10.95 0.44
C THR A 9 14.33 10.08 1.58
N GLY A 10 14.17 10.63 2.76
CA GLY A 10 13.51 9.95 3.89
C GLY A 10 12.03 9.74 3.66
N HIS A 11 11.35 10.67 3.03
CA HIS A 11 9.93 10.60 2.70
C HIS A 11 9.63 9.54 1.64
N ILE A 12 10.39 9.51 0.56
CA ILE A 12 10.30 8.50 -0.51
C ILE A 12 10.56 7.08 0.04
N SER A 13 11.51 6.92 0.96
CA SER A 13 11.80 5.62 1.58
C SER A 13 10.63 5.10 2.42
N ILE A 14 9.97 5.97 3.18
CA ILE A 14 8.79 5.61 3.98
C ILE A 14 7.62 5.18 3.09
N LEU A 15 7.40 5.89 1.98
CA LEU A 15 6.31 5.59 1.05
C LEU A 15 6.51 4.26 0.32
N ASN A 16 7.73 3.98 -0.11
CA ASN A 16 8.07 2.71 -0.75
C ASN A 16 7.92 1.52 0.21
N GLU A 17 8.31 1.68 1.48
CA GLU A 17 8.12 0.66 2.51
C GLU A 17 6.62 0.42 2.79
N LEU A 18 5.80 1.47 2.86
CA LEU A 18 4.36 1.37 3.08
C LEU A 18 3.64 0.59 1.97
N GLN A 19 3.97 0.91 0.72
CA GLN A 19 3.37 0.24 -0.44
C GLN A 19 3.81 -1.22 -0.55
N ALA A 20 5.07 -1.54 -0.21
CA ALA A 20 5.59 -2.88 -0.24
C ALA A 20 5.05 -3.77 0.90
N GLU A 21 4.86 -3.22 2.09
CA GLU A 21 4.40 -3.99 3.26
C GLU A 21 2.91 -4.32 3.20
N ASP A 22 2.05 -3.39 2.75
CA ASP A 22 0.61 -3.67 2.55
C ASP A 22 0.37 -4.76 1.48
N ALA A 23 1.28 -4.88 0.49
CA ALA A 23 1.26 -5.96 -0.50
C ALA A 23 1.74 -7.31 0.06
N ILE A 24 2.60 -7.31 1.09
CA ILE A 24 3.22 -8.51 1.66
C ILE A 24 2.34 -9.13 2.77
N GLU A 25 1.65 -8.32 3.58
CA GLU A 25 0.90 -8.81 4.73
C GLU A 25 -0.32 -9.68 4.36
N GLU A 26 -0.86 -9.51 3.15
CA GLU A 26 -1.96 -10.34 2.62
C GLU A 26 -1.49 -11.65 1.94
N VAL A 27 -0.18 -11.84 1.74
CA VAL A 27 0.41 -12.96 0.98
C VAL A 27 1.11 -13.99 1.88
N GLU A 28 1.36 -13.70 3.15
CA GLU A 28 2.14 -14.57 4.06
C GLU A 28 1.47 -15.90 4.44
N SER A 29 0.32 -16.23 3.86
CA SER A 29 -0.38 -17.50 4.06
C SER A 29 -0.19 -18.55 2.95
N ALA A 30 0.72 -18.35 1.98
CA ALA A 30 1.00 -19.33 0.93
C ALA A 30 2.52 -19.59 0.79
N PRO A 31 2.97 -20.87 0.60
CA PRO A 31 4.40 -21.22 0.61
C PRO A 31 5.13 -20.73 -0.64
N GLU A 32 6.28 -20.11 -0.38
CA GLU A 32 7.25 -19.67 -1.40
C GLU A 32 7.83 -20.83 -2.22
N LYS A 33 7.93 -20.65 -3.53
CA LYS A 33 8.94 -21.30 -4.37
C LYS A 33 9.41 -20.34 -5.46
N GLU A 34 10.69 -20.02 -5.38
CA GLU A 34 11.47 -19.28 -6.37
C GLU A 34 11.55 -20.01 -7.72
N THR A 35 11.53 -19.29 -8.83
CA THR A 35 12.18 -19.73 -10.07
C THR A 35 12.60 -18.57 -10.96
N GLU A 36 13.89 -18.55 -11.26
CA GLU A 36 14.57 -17.71 -12.26
C GLU A 36 14.55 -18.36 -13.64
N THR A 37 14.50 -17.51 -14.68
CA THR A 37 15.22 -17.55 -15.97
C THR A 37 14.67 -18.31 -17.20
N GLN A 38 14.31 -17.54 -18.25
CA GLN A 38 14.66 -17.62 -19.68
C GLN A 38 13.82 -18.39 -20.70
N GLU A 39 13.45 -17.62 -21.78
CA GLU A 39 12.68 -18.03 -22.96
C GLU A 39 13.31 -19.13 -23.83
N ALA A 40 14.60 -19.42 -23.72
CA ALA A 40 15.28 -20.46 -24.53
C ALA A 40 15.12 -21.89 -23.96
N ALA A 41 14.57 -22.03 -22.76
CA ALA A 41 14.39 -23.32 -22.09
C ALA A 41 12.98 -23.92 -22.28
N SER A 42 12.03 -23.17 -22.83
CA SER A 42 10.61 -23.56 -22.83
C SER A 42 10.31 -24.84 -23.61
N GLN A 43 10.95 -25.06 -24.76
CA GLN A 43 10.68 -26.23 -25.59
C GLN A 43 11.31 -27.53 -25.11
N SER A 44 12.37 -27.46 -24.29
CA SER A 44 12.99 -28.66 -23.69
C SER A 44 12.42 -29.04 -22.33
N LEU A 45 11.63 -28.17 -21.70
CA LEU A 45 11.05 -28.40 -20.37
C LEU A 45 9.68 -29.09 -20.45
N GLU A 46 8.92 -28.89 -21.52
CA GLU A 46 7.68 -29.63 -21.76
C GLU A 46 7.91 -31.15 -21.94
N ASP A 47 9.03 -31.51 -22.56
CA ASP A 47 9.46 -32.89 -22.74
C ASP A 47 9.87 -33.58 -21.42
N LEU A 48 10.17 -32.79 -20.37
CA LEU A 48 10.50 -33.24 -19.03
C LEU A 48 9.30 -33.25 -18.07
N GLY A 49 8.08 -32.90 -18.56
CA GLY A 49 6.86 -32.85 -17.75
C GLY A 49 6.81 -31.70 -16.74
N LEU A 50 7.68 -30.70 -16.90
CA LEU A 50 7.69 -29.49 -16.07
C LEU A 50 6.66 -28.49 -16.65
N LYS A 51 5.74 -28.01 -15.83
CA LYS A 51 4.79 -26.98 -16.22
C LYS A 51 5.54 -25.67 -16.47
N VAL A 52 5.59 -25.24 -17.73
CA VAL A 52 6.06 -23.90 -18.08
C VAL A 52 4.95 -22.93 -17.66
N GLU A 53 5.26 -22.02 -16.72
CA GLU A 53 4.37 -20.92 -16.41
C GLU A 53 4.16 -20.06 -17.67
N PRO A 54 2.90 -19.72 -18.01
CA PRO A 54 2.66 -18.90 -19.21
C PRO A 54 3.36 -17.55 -19.07
N SER A 55 4.10 -17.19 -20.11
CA SER A 55 4.73 -15.86 -20.22
C SER A 55 3.64 -14.85 -20.54
N TYR A 56 3.33 -13.96 -19.63
CA TYR A 56 2.37 -12.87 -19.83
C TYR A 56 3.09 -11.58 -20.22
N ASP A 57 2.53 -10.87 -21.19
CA ASP A 57 2.96 -9.51 -21.52
C ASP A 57 2.47 -8.55 -20.43
N ILE A 58 3.39 -7.95 -19.69
CA ILE A 58 3.08 -7.04 -18.58
C ILE A 58 2.28 -5.81 -19.05
N GLU A 59 2.49 -5.33 -20.27
CA GLU A 59 1.75 -4.21 -20.85
C GLU A 59 0.27 -4.58 -21.04
N GLN A 60 0.00 -5.77 -21.57
CA GLN A 60 -1.36 -6.28 -21.70
C GLN A 60 -2.02 -6.47 -20.33
N VAL A 61 -1.30 -7.06 -19.37
CA VAL A 61 -1.80 -7.29 -18.02
C VAL A 61 -2.15 -5.96 -17.33
N ALA A 62 -1.27 -4.95 -17.45
CA ALA A 62 -1.49 -3.62 -16.89
C ALA A 62 -2.72 -2.93 -17.51
N THR A 63 -2.87 -3.04 -18.83
CA THR A 63 -4.02 -2.47 -19.55
C THR A 63 -5.33 -3.13 -19.13
N GLU A 64 -5.37 -4.46 -19.02
CA GLU A 64 -6.57 -5.18 -18.63
C GLU A 64 -6.99 -4.91 -17.19
N VAL A 65 -6.03 -4.87 -16.24
CA VAL A 65 -6.35 -4.56 -14.84
C VAL A 65 -6.75 -3.09 -14.66
N ALA A 66 -6.15 -2.16 -15.42
CA ALA A 66 -6.57 -0.76 -15.42
C ALA A 66 -8.01 -0.61 -15.93
N SER A 67 -8.38 -1.32 -17.01
CA SER A 67 -9.76 -1.34 -17.52
C SER A 67 -10.74 -1.94 -16.51
N TYR A 68 -10.35 -3.00 -15.81
CA TYR A 68 -11.15 -3.58 -14.73
C TYR A 68 -11.41 -2.58 -13.60
N VAL A 69 -10.36 -1.89 -13.14
CA VAL A 69 -10.47 -0.87 -12.09
C VAL A 69 -11.31 0.32 -12.58
N GLN A 70 -11.14 0.76 -13.85
CA GLN A 70 -11.96 1.82 -14.45
C GLN A 70 -13.44 1.45 -14.41
N THR A 71 -13.81 0.22 -14.76
CA THR A 71 -15.20 -0.24 -14.70
C THR A 71 -15.77 -0.11 -13.28
N ILE A 72 -14.99 -0.45 -12.24
CA ILE A 72 -15.45 -0.33 -10.85
C ILE A 72 -15.62 1.15 -10.47
N VAL A 73 -14.70 2.03 -10.87
CA VAL A 73 -14.78 3.47 -10.60
C VAL A 73 -16.01 4.09 -11.28
N ASP A 74 -16.27 3.68 -12.52
CA ASP A 74 -17.46 4.12 -13.29
C ASP A 74 -18.76 3.63 -12.62
N ASP A 75 -18.79 2.36 -12.15
CA ASP A 75 -19.93 1.79 -11.42
C ASP A 75 -20.17 2.47 -10.05
N MET A 76 -19.13 3.09 -9.46
CA MET A 76 -19.26 3.94 -8.27
C MET A 76 -19.82 5.33 -8.59
N ASP A 77 -20.11 5.63 -9.85
CA ASP A 77 -20.57 6.94 -10.32
C ASP A 77 -19.57 8.06 -9.96
N VAL A 78 -18.28 7.79 -10.21
CA VAL A 78 -17.17 8.73 -10.00
C VAL A 78 -16.45 8.94 -11.32
N GLU A 79 -16.34 10.20 -11.74
CA GLU A 79 -15.53 10.57 -12.90
C GLU A 79 -14.05 10.54 -12.52
N GLY A 80 -13.26 9.70 -13.20
CA GLY A 80 -11.84 9.60 -12.97
C GLY A 80 -11.08 9.01 -14.16
N THR A 81 -9.82 9.38 -14.27
CA THR A 81 -8.91 8.87 -15.30
C THR A 81 -7.86 7.98 -14.62
N ILE A 82 -7.66 6.79 -15.16
CA ILE A 82 -6.66 5.85 -14.65
C ILE A 82 -5.46 5.85 -15.58
N SER A 83 -4.29 6.14 -15.04
CA SER A 83 -3.01 5.93 -15.69
C SER A 83 -2.29 4.74 -15.05
N SER A 84 -1.53 3.99 -15.86
CA SER A 84 -0.78 2.83 -15.39
C SER A 84 0.70 3.00 -15.69
N ASP A 85 1.52 2.66 -14.70
CA ASP A 85 2.94 2.44 -14.84
C ASP A 85 3.26 1.01 -14.39
N TYR A 86 4.25 0.37 -15.00
CA TYR A 86 4.56 -1.01 -14.66
C TYR A 86 6.04 -1.32 -14.75
N ASN A 87 6.44 -2.26 -13.93
CA ASN A 87 7.76 -2.87 -13.94
C ASN A 87 7.56 -4.40 -13.97
N ARG A 88 8.55 -5.18 -14.27
CA ARG A 88 8.54 -6.64 -14.48
C ARG A 88 7.34 -7.42 -13.91
N ARG A 89 6.92 -7.16 -12.67
CA ARG A 89 5.83 -7.87 -11.97
C ARG A 89 4.93 -6.94 -11.16
N THR A 90 5.22 -5.65 -11.12
CA THR A 90 4.48 -4.65 -10.35
C THR A 90 3.77 -3.71 -11.29
N ILE A 91 2.50 -3.47 -11.05
CA ILE A 91 1.66 -2.54 -11.76
C ILE A 91 1.23 -1.46 -10.78
N ASN A 92 1.46 -0.20 -11.13
CA ASN A 92 1.05 0.95 -10.33
C ASN A 92 -0.06 1.67 -11.08
N LEU A 93 -1.23 1.78 -10.49
CA LEU A 93 -2.33 2.55 -11.05
C LEU A 93 -2.47 3.87 -10.28
N GLN A 94 -2.53 4.97 -11.02
CA GLN A 94 -2.84 6.28 -10.49
C GLN A 94 -4.24 6.68 -10.97
N ILE A 95 -5.12 7.00 -10.05
CA ILE A 95 -6.48 7.48 -10.32
C ILE A 95 -6.52 8.98 -10.07
N ASP A 96 -6.81 9.76 -11.09
CA ASP A 96 -7.02 11.20 -11.01
C ASP A 96 -8.51 11.52 -11.10
N THR A 97 -9.06 12.15 -10.07
CA THR A 97 -10.50 12.43 -9.96
C THR A 97 -10.76 13.73 -9.19
N ASN A 98 -11.89 14.36 -9.47
CA ASN A 98 -12.38 15.50 -8.71
C ASN A 98 -13.07 15.10 -7.39
N GLU A 99 -13.37 13.79 -7.20
CA GLU A 99 -14.05 13.25 -6.01
C GLU A 99 -13.22 12.20 -5.29
N PRO A 100 -11.95 12.49 -4.90
CA PRO A 100 -11.05 11.48 -4.34
C PRO A 100 -11.60 10.84 -3.06
N GLY A 101 -12.36 11.59 -2.26
CA GLY A 101 -12.95 11.08 -1.02
C GLY A 101 -13.88 9.89 -1.21
N ARG A 102 -14.55 9.76 -2.36
CA ARG A 102 -15.42 8.60 -2.67
C ARG A 102 -14.63 7.34 -2.93
N ILE A 103 -13.49 7.46 -3.64
CA ILE A 103 -12.61 6.33 -3.96
C ILE A 103 -11.72 5.96 -2.77
N ILE A 104 -11.26 6.94 -2.01
CA ILE A 104 -10.45 6.70 -0.81
C ILE A 104 -11.31 6.11 0.33
N GLY A 105 -12.47 6.73 0.57
CA GLY A 105 -13.36 6.37 1.67
C GLY A 105 -12.79 6.74 3.04
N TYR A 106 -13.51 6.35 4.08
CA TYR A 106 -13.11 6.62 5.46
C TYR A 106 -11.79 5.90 5.79
N HIS A 107 -10.75 6.66 6.12
CA HIS A 107 -9.40 6.16 6.43
C HIS A 107 -8.83 5.21 5.35
N GLY A 108 -9.12 5.45 4.07
CA GLY A 108 -8.60 4.64 2.97
C GLY A 108 -9.23 3.25 2.81
N LYS A 109 -10.33 2.95 3.51
CA LYS A 109 -10.97 1.61 3.48
C LYS A 109 -11.49 1.22 2.09
N VAL A 110 -12.05 2.18 1.33
CA VAL A 110 -12.55 1.91 -0.01
C VAL A 110 -11.38 1.67 -0.98
N LEU A 111 -10.34 2.50 -0.89
CA LEU A 111 -9.12 2.34 -1.68
C LEU A 111 -8.46 0.98 -1.44
N LYS A 112 -8.36 0.57 -0.17
CA LYS A 112 -7.82 -0.76 0.18
C LYS A 112 -8.68 -1.90 -0.39
N ALA A 113 -10.00 -1.79 -0.35
CA ALA A 113 -10.90 -2.77 -0.94
C ALA A 113 -10.75 -2.83 -2.47
N LEU A 114 -10.60 -1.69 -3.14
CA LEU A 114 -10.36 -1.60 -4.57
C LEU A 114 -9.03 -2.26 -4.96
N GLN A 115 -7.97 -2.03 -4.18
CA GLN A 115 -6.68 -2.67 -4.37
C GLN A 115 -6.77 -4.20 -4.21
N LEU A 116 -7.50 -4.68 -3.20
CA LEU A 116 -7.71 -6.11 -2.98
C LEU A 116 -8.48 -6.76 -4.15
N LEU A 117 -9.52 -6.11 -4.66
CA LEU A 117 -10.26 -6.58 -5.83
C LEU A 117 -9.36 -6.68 -7.07
N ALA A 118 -8.56 -5.66 -7.33
CA ALA A 118 -7.62 -5.63 -8.46
C ALA A 118 -6.52 -6.70 -8.31
N GLN A 119 -5.99 -6.91 -7.10
CA GLN A 119 -5.02 -7.96 -6.81
C GLN A 119 -5.62 -9.36 -7.03
N ASN A 120 -6.83 -9.60 -6.56
CA ASN A 120 -7.54 -10.86 -6.78
C ASN A 120 -7.85 -11.09 -8.26
N TYR A 121 -8.18 -10.04 -9.03
CA TYR A 121 -8.34 -10.13 -10.48
C TYR A 121 -7.06 -10.64 -11.14
N LEU A 122 -5.90 -10.06 -10.79
CA LEU A 122 -4.59 -10.49 -11.30
C LEU A 122 -4.29 -11.95 -10.95
N TYR A 123 -4.52 -12.37 -9.71
CA TYR A 123 -4.26 -13.72 -9.25
C TYR A 123 -5.12 -14.77 -9.96
N ASN A 124 -6.39 -14.45 -10.20
CA ASN A 124 -7.32 -15.39 -10.82
C ASN A 124 -7.15 -15.48 -12.35
N ARG A 125 -6.73 -14.38 -12.99
CA ARG A 125 -6.66 -14.32 -14.45
C ARG A 125 -5.28 -14.61 -15.00
N TYR A 126 -4.22 -14.29 -14.25
CA TYR A 126 -2.84 -14.39 -14.71
C TYR A 126 -1.98 -15.23 -13.77
N SER A 127 -1.31 -14.61 -12.81
CA SER A 127 -0.38 -15.28 -11.91
C SER A 127 -0.33 -14.58 -10.55
N ARG A 128 -0.03 -15.35 -9.51
CA ARG A 128 0.22 -14.83 -8.17
C ARG A 128 1.53 -14.05 -8.04
N THR A 129 2.32 -14.00 -9.12
CA THR A 129 3.59 -13.25 -9.16
C THR A 129 3.41 -11.78 -9.48
N PHE A 130 2.23 -11.34 -9.91
CA PHE A 130 1.92 -9.95 -10.19
C PHE A 130 1.42 -9.23 -8.94
N TYR A 131 1.92 -8.02 -8.73
CA TYR A 131 1.49 -7.13 -7.66
C TYR A 131 0.91 -5.85 -8.24
N ILE A 132 -0.10 -5.31 -7.58
CA ILE A 132 -0.71 -4.04 -7.96
C ILE A 132 -0.73 -3.09 -6.78
N THR A 133 -0.46 -1.82 -7.07
CA THR A 133 -0.70 -0.71 -6.15
C THR A 133 -1.63 0.30 -6.80
N ILE A 134 -2.52 0.88 -6.02
CA ILE A 134 -3.45 1.91 -6.50
C ILE A 134 -3.29 3.15 -5.64
N ASN A 135 -3.05 4.29 -6.27
CA ASN A 135 -3.01 5.60 -5.63
C ASN A 135 -4.12 6.50 -6.20
N VAL A 136 -4.56 7.49 -5.44
CA VAL A 136 -5.62 8.42 -5.83
C VAL A 136 -5.17 9.83 -5.49
N ASN A 137 -4.98 10.69 -6.50
CA ASN A 137 -4.59 12.09 -6.33
C ASN A 137 -3.45 12.27 -5.30
N ASP A 138 -2.43 11.41 -5.36
CA ASP A 138 -1.29 11.40 -4.41
C ASP A 138 -1.71 11.27 -2.92
N TYR A 139 -2.82 10.55 -2.69
CA TYR A 139 -3.37 10.37 -1.35
C TYR A 139 -2.39 9.72 -0.38
N VAL A 140 -1.60 8.74 -0.82
CA VAL A 140 -0.67 8.00 0.05
C VAL A 140 0.36 8.96 0.64
N GLU A 141 0.92 9.84 -0.18
CA GLU A 141 1.88 10.87 0.22
C GLU A 141 1.24 11.86 1.20
N HIS A 142 0.09 12.40 0.84
CA HIS A 142 -0.64 13.35 1.67
C HIS A 142 -1.09 12.71 3.01
N ARG A 143 -1.51 11.46 2.99
CA ARG A 143 -1.91 10.74 4.21
C ARG A 143 -0.74 10.54 5.16
N ALA A 144 0.46 10.22 4.65
CA ALA A 144 1.65 10.10 5.47
C ALA A 144 2.01 11.42 6.18
N GLU A 145 1.92 12.57 5.49
CA GLU A 145 2.15 13.91 6.07
C GLU A 145 1.12 14.24 7.17
N VAL A 146 -0.15 13.92 6.91
CA VAL A 146 -1.23 14.11 7.90
C VAL A 146 -0.97 13.27 9.14
N LEU A 147 -0.57 12.00 8.99
CA LEU A 147 -0.25 11.13 10.11
C LEU A 147 0.97 11.59 10.89
N GLN A 148 1.98 12.14 10.21
CA GLN A 148 3.14 12.73 10.86
C GLN A 148 2.75 13.91 11.75
N THR A 149 1.99 14.85 11.21
CA THR A 149 1.50 16.02 11.96
C THR A 149 0.59 15.59 13.13
N TYR A 150 -0.24 14.58 12.90
CA TYR A 150 -1.14 14.03 13.92
C TYR A 150 -0.36 13.40 15.08
N ALA A 151 0.62 12.54 14.78
CA ALA A 151 1.46 11.91 15.80
C ALA A 151 2.21 12.93 16.65
N GLN A 152 2.79 13.98 16.04
CA GLN A 152 3.46 15.06 16.76
C GLN A 152 2.51 15.80 17.71
N LYS A 153 1.29 16.13 17.24
CA LYS A 153 0.27 16.80 18.08
C LYS A 153 -0.18 15.90 19.24
N LEU A 154 -0.32 14.58 19.00
CA LEU A 154 -0.68 13.63 20.05
C LEU A 154 0.42 13.59 21.12
N ALA A 155 1.68 13.44 20.72
CA ALA A 155 2.81 13.42 21.66
C ALA A 155 2.91 14.70 22.48
N THR A 156 2.78 15.87 21.84
CA THR A 156 2.78 17.15 22.57
C THR A 156 1.67 17.20 23.61
N ARG A 157 0.45 16.75 23.26
CA ARG A 157 -0.66 16.72 24.19
C ARG A 157 -0.42 15.76 25.37
N VAL A 158 0.18 14.59 25.11
CA VAL A 158 0.55 13.63 26.18
C VAL A 158 1.54 14.27 27.14
N LEU A 159 2.55 14.98 26.64
CA LEU A 159 3.55 15.68 27.46
C LEU A 159 2.95 16.84 28.28
N GLU A 160 2.00 17.58 27.71
CA GLU A 160 1.35 18.71 28.37
C GLU A 160 0.31 18.27 29.43
N GLU A 161 -0.49 17.25 29.12
CA GLU A 161 -1.59 16.81 29.97
C GLU A 161 -1.22 15.70 30.95
N GLY A 162 -0.09 14.99 30.70
CA GLY A 162 0.33 13.83 31.50
C GLY A 162 -0.64 12.66 31.44
N ARG A 163 -1.38 12.53 30.34
CA ARG A 163 -2.38 11.47 30.13
C ARG A 163 -2.14 10.78 28.79
N SER A 164 -2.28 9.46 28.77
CA SER A 164 -2.25 8.70 27.55
C SER A 164 -3.34 9.16 26.56
N GLN A 165 -3.01 9.16 25.28
CA GLN A 165 -3.91 9.49 24.19
C GLN A 165 -3.98 8.31 23.21
N GLN A 166 -5.15 8.07 22.64
CA GLN A 166 -5.34 7.01 21.65
C GLN A 166 -5.74 7.58 20.31
N THR A 167 -5.35 6.87 19.25
CA THR A 167 -5.77 7.20 17.88
C THR A 167 -7.09 6.53 17.53
N ASP A 168 -7.68 6.92 16.40
CA ASP A 168 -8.69 6.09 15.76
C ASP A 168 -8.07 4.77 15.25
N PRO A 169 -8.89 3.73 15.05
CA PRO A 169 -8.44 2.50 14.39
C PRO A 169 -7.88 2.79 13.00
N MET A 170 -6.73 2.19 12.68
CA MET A 170 -6.03 2.40 11.42
C MET A 170 -5.27 1.15 10.99
N SER A 171 -4.83 1.12 9.71
CA SER A 171 -4.06 0.01 9.13
C SER A 171 -2.72 -0.17 9.83
N ASN A 172 -2.11 -1.35 9.66
CA ASN A 172 -0.80 -1.66 10.22
C ASN A 172 0.29 -0.72 9.71
N SER A 173 0.30 -0.40 8.41
CA SER A 173 1.21 0.57 7.81
C SER A 173 1.07 1.97 8.42
N GLU A 174 -0.15 2.46 8.65
CA GLU A 174 -0.38 3.73 9.31
C GLU A 174 0.09 3.72 10.77
N ARG A 175 -0.16 2.64 11.52
CA ARG A 175 0.34 2.48 12.89
C ARG A 175 1.87 2.51 12.95
N LYS A 176 2.56 1.86 11.99
CA LYS A 176 4.03 1.90 11.87
C LYS A 176 4.56 3.31 11.66
N ILE A 177 3.87 4.16 10.87
CA ILE A 177 4.26 5.58 10.72
C ILE A 177 4.23 6.27 12.09
N ILE A 178 3.12 6.15 12.82
CA ILE A 178 2.97 6.80 14.13
C ILE A 178 4.04 6.33 15.10
N HIS A 179 4.26 5.01 15.22
CA HIS A 179 5.30 4.45 16.08
C HIS A 179 6.70 4.98 15.74
N ARG A 180 7.04 5.08 14.45
CA ARG A 180 8.32 5.61 13.99
C ARG A 180 8.52 7.08 14.35
N ILE A 181 7.45 7.88 14.34
CA ILE A 181 7.50 9.29 14.68
C ILE A 181 7.65 9.44 16.19
N ILE A 182 6.81 8.74 16.96
CA ILE A 182 6.86 8.78 18.43
C ILE A 182 8.21 8.29 18.96
N SER A 183 8.80 7.23 18.39
CA SER A 183 10.10 6.70 18.82
C SER A 183 11.28 7.66 18.62
N ARG A 184 11.10 8.79 17.92
CA ARG A 184 12.09 9.85 17.73
C ARG A 184 11.87 11.05 18.65
N MET A 185 10.86 11.00 19.50
CA MET A 185 10.48 12.07 20.42
C MET A 185 10.81 11.62 21.85
N ASP A 186 11.47 12.49 22.62
CA ASP A 186 11.83 12.20 24.00
C ASP A 186 10.61 12.33 24.93
N GLY A 187 10.53 11.47 25.95
CA GLY A 187 9.53 11.52 27.00
C GLY A 187 8.15 10.94 26.63
N VAL A 188 8.06 10.29 25.46
CA VAL A 188 6.82 9.60 25.02
C VAL A 188 7.14 8.23 24.45
N THR A 189 6.23 7.31 24.67
CA THR A 189 6.27 5.95 24.11
C THR A 189 4.96 5.63 23.39
N SER A 190 4.94 4.57 22.59
CA SER A 190 3.72 4.16 21.89
C SER A 190 3.63 2.65 21.74
N TYR A 191 2.40 2.14 21.82
CA TYR A 191 2.08 0.73 21.59
C TYR A 191 0.73 0.59 20.88
N SER A 192 0.49 -0.56 20.26
CA SER A 192 -0.77 -0.81 19.55
C SER A 192 -1.68 -1.71 20.36
N GLU A 193 -2.95 -1.35 20.47
CA GLU A 193 -3.99 -2.10 21.16
C GLU A 193 -5.17 -2.42 20.24
N GLY A 194 -6.00 -3.40 20.67
CA GLY A 194 -7.17 -3.85 19.94
C GLY A 194 -6.86 -4.93 18.91
N ASP A 195 -7.91 -5.52 18.35
CA ASP A 195 -7.86 -6.55 17.34
C ASP A 195 -8.21 -5.96 15.96
N GLU A 196 -7.65 -6.53 14.89
CA GLU A 196 -8.03 -6.14 13.53
C GLU A 196 -9.53 -6.42 13.29
N PRO A 197 -10.26 -5.54 12.60
CA PRO A 197 -9.82 -4.33 11.91
C PRO A 197 -9.88 -3.05 12.76
N ASN A 198 -10.05 -3.14 14.08
CA ASN A 198 -10.26 -2.00 14.99
C ASN A 198 -9.01 -1.65 15.83
N ARG A 199 -7.84 -2.11 15.40
CA ARG A 199 -6.59 -1.89 16.10
C ARG A 199 -6.09 -0.44 15.96
N TYR A 200 -5.61 0.14 17.05
CA TYR A 200 -5.21 1.55 17.16
C TYR A 200 -3.88 1.71 17.90
N VAL A 201 -3.33 2.92 17.92
CA VAL A 201 -2.12 3.26 18.67
C VAL A 201 -2.48 4.04 19.93
N VAL A 202 -1.86 3.67 21.04
CA VAL A 202 -1.83 4.44 22.28
C VAL A 202 -0.48 5.13 22.39
N VAL A 203 -0.47 6.42 22.70
CA VAL A 203 0.72 7.21 23.01
C VAL A 203 0.68 7.56 24.49
N ASP A 204 1.77 7.29 25.20
CA ASP A 204 1.88 7.48 26.64
C ASP A 204 3.15 8.24 26.99
N ALA A 205 3.19 8.85 28.18
CA ALA A 205 4.41 9.43 28.72
C ALA A 205 5.33 8.30 29.23
N GLU A 206 6.66 8.47 29.05
CA GLU A 206 7.66 7.55 29.61
C GLU A 206 7.75 7.66 31.13
#